data_0ffbf4890ca0f702766edd271fa4a0f3
#
_entry.id   0ffbf4890ca0f702766edd271fa4a0f3
#
_cell.length_a   1.000
_cell.length_b   1.000
_cell.length_c   1.000
_cell.angle_alpha   90.00
_cell.angle_beta   90.00
_cell.angle_gamma   90.00
#
_symmetry.space_group_name_H-M   'P 1'
#
loop_
_entity.id
_entity.type
_entity.pdbx_description
1 polymer ?
#
loop_
_entity_poly.entity_id
_entity_poly.type
_entity_poly.pdbx_seq_one_letter_code
_entity_poly.pdbx_strand_id
1 'polypeptide(L)'
;MKDEKKDTLERVNQIWVDEGIALHRNYLEGRTGGTRLFLSFKNARKLNFSDQVLDTTEMVGAELAEANFNNTSLARANLFGANLAGVDMRGCSLDKSDLRGVCLEDADLEGASLSSADIRNGFILVRKPDGTYEPVKNDESTSFDGINLKNADLSDAKLGRVIGRRTNLTNVNFKNADLTGAVMANSDVSGSVFTGADLTNADFSGCVFHGANLSGALLNNTNLEGADLTAAHFNNNDLHYASTLEANLPKSIETLDRTLRVILEEHMSWINSLGRKGHQANLSKYDLQATDFAGINLQAAELSFTNLSNCTFLASRLNMANMKNVIALNCDYSDADMRGVKLENANLTGASLRHCRLSPMTILGTQGNKVPANLKNCCLDQTDLENANLSHADLSGAKIRLANLSNTNLSHAKCVDVDFTGADLRSANLEGTDLRGCKGLILS
;
A
#
# COMPACT_ATOMS: atom_id res chain seq x y z
N MET A 1 -33.26 -3.59 -15.44
CA MET A 1 -34.08 -3.48 -14.21
C MET A 1 -33.36 -2.77 -13.05
N LYS A 2 -32.12 -2.23 -13.23
CA LYS A 2 -31.37 -1.50 -12.16
C LYS A 2 -31.75 -0.01 -12.03
N ASP A 3 -32.41 0.62 -13.01
CA ASP A 3 -32.62 2.10 -13.02
C ASP A 3 -33.95 2.60 -12.43
N GLU A 4 -34.96 1.77 -12.29
CA GLU A 4 -36.27 2.23 -11.82
C GLU A 4 -36.44 2.39 -10.29
N LYS A 5 -35.45 1.91 -9.47
CA LYS A 5 -35.49 2.02 -8.00
C LYS A 5 -34.85 3.30 -7.45
N LYS A 6 -34.15 4.10 -8.27
CA LYS A 6 -33.36 5.26 -7.82
C LYS A 6 -34.18 6.54 -7.54
N ASP A 7 -35.38 6.65 -8.06
CA ASP A 7 -36.17 7.90 -8.00
C ASP A 7 -37.10 8.05 -6.78
N THR A 8 -37.09 7.11 -5.84
CA THR A 8 -38.05 7.12 -4.70
C THR A 8 -37.46 7.67 -3.39
N LEU A 9 -36.16 7.92 -3.30
CA LEU A 9 -35.53 8.48 -2.10
C LEU A 9 -35.70 10.02 -2.07
N GLU A 10 -36.00 10.55 -0.89
CA GLU A 10 -36.03 12.00 -0.69
C GLU A 10 -34.67 12.63 -1.01
N ARG A 11 -34.66 13.54 -1.97
CA ARG A 11 -33.45 14.23 -2.39
C ARG A 11 -33.15 15.38 -1.44
N VAL A 12 -31.91 15.40 -0.92
CA VAL A 12 -31.34 16.52 -0.15
C VAL A 12 -30.44 17.36 -1.05
N ASN A 13 -30.24 18.62 -0.68
CA ASN A 13 -29.31 19.52 -1.37
C ASN A 13 -28.11 19.87 -0.46
N GLN A 14 -27.13 20.58 -1.01
CA GLN A 14 -25.91 20.92 -0.28
C GLN A 14 -26.21 21.79 0.96
N ILE A 15 -27.10 22.74 0.88
CA ILE A 15 -27.45 23.61 2.02
C ILE A 15 -27.98 22.78 3.19
N TRP A 16 -28.89 21.84 2.93
CA TRP A 16 -29.42 20.93 3.96
C TRP A 16 -28.30 20.09 4.60
N VAL A 17 -27.35 19.61 3.77
CA VAL A 17 -26.21 18.83 4.25
C VAL A 17 -25.29 19.70 5.10
N ASP A 18 -24.98 20.93 4.68
CA ASP A 18 -24.08 21.83 5.41
C ASP A 18 -24.65 22.21 6.78
N GLU A 19 -25.97 22.46 6.86
CA GLU A 19 -26.67 22.67 8.14
C GLU A 19 -26.59 21.43 9.02
N GLY A 20 -26.84 20.26 8.46
CA GLY A 20 -26.72 18.98 9.17
C GLY A 20 -25.31 18.71 9.69
N ILE A 21 -24.28 19.02 8.91
CA ILE A 21 -22.87 18.91 9.32
C ILE A 21 -22.56 19.87 10.49
N ALA A 22 -23.05 21.10 10.44
CA ALA A 22 -22.86 22.05 11.53
C ALA A 22 -23.48 21.56 12.86
N LEU A 23 -24.67 20.99 12.80
CA LEU A 23 -25.33 20.37 13.95
C LEU A 23 -24.59 19.11 14.43
N HIS A 24 -24.09 18.31 13.50
CA HIS A 24 -23.32 17.10 13.81
C HIS A 24 -21.99 17.43 14.50
N ARG A 25 -21.31 18.49 14.08
CA ARG A 25 -20.11 18.99 14.76
C ARG A 25 -20.39 19.36 16.21
N ASN A 26 -21.52 20.07 16.46
CA ASN A 26 -21.95 20.37 17.83
C ASN A 26 -22.25 19.09 18.63
N TYR A 27 -22.84 18.08 18.00
CA TYR A 27 -23.08 16.78 18.62
C TYR A 27 -21.78 16.08 19.03
N LEU A 28 -20.77 16.04 18.15
CA LEU A 28 -19.48 15.42 18.45
C LEU A 28 -18.73 16.16 19.58
N GLU A 29 -18.90 17.47 19.67
CA GLU A 29 -18.30 18.32 20.71
C GLU A 29 -19.13 18.34 22.01
N GLY A 30 -20.26 17.65 22.08
CA GLY A 30 -21.15 17.65 23.27
C GLY A 30 -21.84 18.99 23.53
N ARG A 31 -21.96 19.85 22.52
CA ARG A 31 -22.60 21.17 22.66
C ARG A 31 -24.11 21.06 22.65
N THR A 32 -24.79 21.98 23.36
CA THR A 32 -26.24 22.06 23.41
C THR A 32 -26.83 22.29 22.01
N GLY A 33 -27.86 21.53 21.65
CA GLY A 33 -28.51 21.62 20.33
C GLY A 33 -27.78 20.86 19.21
N GLY A 34 -26.68 20.18 19.52
CA GLY A 34 -26.04 19.28 18.57
C GLY A 34 -26.90 18.05 18.29
N THR A 35 -27.00 17.67 17.01
CA THR A 35 -27.71 16.46 16.59
C THR A 35 -26.86 15.66 15.63
N ARG A 36 -26.91 14.33 15.73
CA ARG A 36 -26.20 13.45 14.81
C ARG A 36 -26.77 13.59 13.39
N LEU A 37 -25.91 13.65 12.39
CA LEU A 37 -26.33 13.70 10.99
C LEU A 37 -26.96 12.37 10.57
N PHE A 38 -28.16 12.44 10.02
CA PHE A 38 -28.93 11.31 9.52
C PHE A 38 -29.18 11.45 8.02
N LEU A 39 -28.51 10.60 7.24
CA LEU A 39 -28.70 10.50 5.78
C LEU A 39 -29.36 9.18 5.37
N SER A 40 -29.78 8.37 6.34
CA SER A 40 -30.40 7.07 6.03
C SER A 40 -31.60 7.24 5.09
N PHE A 41 -31.57 6.48 3.98
CA PHE A 41 -32.59 6.52 2.92
C PHE A 41 -32.80 7.89 2.28
N LYS A 42 -31.77 8.73 2.25
CA LYS A 42 -31.75 10.01 1.52
C LYS A 42 -30.97 9.87 0.23
N ASN A 43 -31.34 10.70 -0.76
CA ASN A 43 -30.57 10.85 -1.99
C ASN A 43 -29.68 12.09 -1.88
N ALA A 44 -28.40 11.86 -1.65
CA ALA A 44 -27.34 12.86 -1.53
C ALA A 44 -26.24 12.67 -2.60
N ARG A 45 -26.63 12.17 -3.78
CA ARG A 45 -25.72 11.99 -4.93
C ARG A 45 -25.00 13.28 -5.27
N LYS A 46 -23.71 13.17 -5.62
CA LYS A 46 -22.87 14.28 -6.12
C LYS A 46 -22.72 15.45 -5.13
N LEU A 47 -23.07 15.25 -3.86
CA LEU A 47 -22.88 16.27 -2.84
C LEU A 47 -21.46 16.24 -2.27
N ASN A 48 -21.05 17.35 -1.70
CA ASN A 48 -19.73 17.52 -1.13
C ASN A 48 -19.74 17.39 0.39
N PHE A 49 -18.95 16.46 0.90
CA PHE A 49 -18.72 16.20 2.32
C PHE A 49 -17.21 16.30 2.67
N SER A 50 -16.36 16.79 1.75
CA SER A 50 -14.92 16.77 1.92
C SER A 50 -14.43 17.53 3.16
N ASP A 51 -13.34 17.05 3.75
CA ASP A 51 -12.66 17.67 4.89
C ASP A 51 -13.54 17.82 6.15
N GLN A 52 -14.58 16.99 6.30
CA GLN A 52 -15.48 17.02 7.45
C GLN A 52 -15.19 15.90 8.45
N VAL A 53 -15.64 16.08 9.70
CA VAL A 53 -15.68 15.03 10.72
C VAL A 53 -17.13 14.57 10.85
N LEU A 54 -17.41 13.38 10.32
CA LEU A 54 -18.73 12.77 10.24
C LEU A 54 -18.77 11.42 10.98
N ASP A 55 -17.97 11.30 12.03
CA ASP A 55 -17.89 10.09 12.84
C ASP A 55 -19.25 9.69 13.40
N THR A 56 -19.52 8.39 13.42
CA THR A 56 -20.79 7.84 13.95
C THR A 56 -22.06 8.25 13.21
N THR A 57 -21.99 8.88 12.03
CA THR A 57 -23.17 9.23 11.24
C THR A 57 -23.97 8.00 10.82
N GLU A 58 -25.29 8.21 10.57
CA GLU A 58 -26.20 7.18 10.07
C GLU A 58 -26.54 7.45 8.60
N MET A 59 -26.07 6.54 7.74
CA MET A 59 -26.21 6.63 6.28
C MET A 59 -26.77 5.33 5.68
N VAL A 60 -27.55 4.57 6.47
CA VAL A 60 -28.12 3.28 6.08
C VAL A 60 -28.95 3.43 4.81
N GLY A 61 -28.63 2.65 3.76
CA GLY A 61 -29.34 2.67 2.49
C GLY A 61 -29.32 4.03 1.78
N ALA A 62 -28.38 4.91 2.11
CA ALA A 62 -28.26 6.21 1.47
C ALA A 62 -27.77 6.08 0.02
N GLU A 63 -28.27 6.96 -0.86
CA GLU A 63 -27.79 7.11 -2.22
C GLU A 63 -26.72 8.21 -2.26
N LEU A 64 -25.46 7.81 -2.27
CA LEU A 64 -24.28 8.66 -2.17
C LEU A 64 -23.37 8.58 -3.41
N ALA A 65 -23.87 7.97 -4.50
CA ALA A 65 -23.06 7.78 -5.70
C ALA A 65 -22.48 9.10 -6.21
N GLU A 66 -21.21 9.07 -6.61
CA GLU A 66 -20.46 10.22 -7.14
C GLU A 66 -20.32 11.40 -6.12
N ALA A 67 -20.60 11.18 -4.82
CA ALA A 67 -20.37 12.17 -3.77
C ALA A 67 -18.86 12.32 -3.48
N ASN A 68 -18.48 13.46 -2.91
CA ASN A 68 -17.11 13.75 -2.52
C ASN A 68 -16.95 13.66 -1.00
N PHE A 69 -16.18 12.69 -0.52
CA PHE A 69 -15.79 12.50 0.88
C PHE A 69 -14.27 12.59 1.08
N ASN A 70 -13.55 13.25 0.17
CA ASN A 70 -12.10 13.37 0.25
C ASN A 70 -11.68 13.91 1.64
N ASN A 71 -10.70 13.25 2.29
CA ASN A 71 -10.19 13.57 3.62
C ASN A 71 -11.26 13.64 4.74
N THR A 72 -12.41 13.01 4.59
CA THR A 72 -13.49 13.02 5.58
C THR A 72 -13.27 11.93 6.61
N SER A 73 -13.54 12.23 7.90
CA SER A 73 -13.64 11.19 8.91
C SER A 73 -15.07 10.65 9.00
N LEU A 74 -15.22 9.35 8.81
CA LEU A 74 -16.44 8.55 8.91
C LEU A 74 -16.24 7.39 9.90
N ALA A 75 -15.35 7.55 10.87
CA ALA A 75 -15.06 6.50 11.84
C ALA A 75 -16.35 6.07 12.59
N ARG A 76 -16.57 4.75 12.65
CA ARG A 76 -17.76 4.17 13.27
C ARG A 76 -19.08 4.63 12.64
N ALA A 77 -19.08 5.16 11.43
CA ALA A 77 -20.30 5.48 10.69
C ALA A 77 -21.04 4.20 10.26
N ASN A 78 -22.34 4.30 10.16
CA ASN A 78 -23.19 3.21 9.68
C ASN A 78 -23.61 3.50 8.24
N LEU A 79 -22.96 2.82 7.30
CA LEU A 79 -23.20 2.94 5.86
C LEU A 79 -23.88 1.69 5.28
N PHE A 80 -24.45 0.83 6.15
CA PHE A 80 -25.06 -0.43 5.75
C PHE A 80 -25.97 -0.26 4.54
N GLY A 81 -25.70 -1.02 3.46
CA GLY A 81 -26.47 -1.03 2.23
C GLY A 81 -26.48 0.31 1.45
N ALA A 82 -25.59 1.24 1.74
CA ALA A 82 -25.48 2.50 1.00
C ALA A 82 -24.94 2.28 -0.41
N ASN A 83 -25.33 3.14 -1.35
CA ASN A 83 -24.75 3.19 -2.69
C ASN A 83 -23.63 4.25 -2.74
N LEU A 84 -22.39 3.79 -2.84
CA LEU A 84 -21.17 4.58 -2.90
C LEU A 84 -20.48 4.46 -4.29
N ALA A 85 -21.21 4.10 -5.34
CA ALA A 85 -20.63 3.93 -6.67
C ALA A 85 -20.01 5.24 -7.18
N GLY A 86 -18.76 5.18 -7.66
CA GLY A 86 -18.02 6.33 -8.17
C GLY A 86 -17.72 7.42 -7.14
N VAL A 87 -17.80 7.11 -5.84
CA VAL A 87 -17.52 8.06 -4.75
C VAL A 87 -16.02 8.39 -4.69
N ASP A 88 -15.67 9.64 -4.38
CA ASP A 88 -14.30 10.04 -4.02
C ASP A 88 -14.14 10.01 -2.50
N MET A 89 -13.42 9.01 -1.99
CA MET A 89 -13.11 8.81 -0.57
C MET A 89 -11.59 8.79 -0.30
N ARG A 90 -10.81 9.43 -1.15
CA ARG A 90 -9.34 9.47 -0.98
C ARG A 90 -8.96 10.08 0.36
N GLY A 91 -8.08 9.38 1.08
CA GLY A 91 -7.64 9.81 2.41
C GLY A 91 -8.73 9.83 3.49
N CYS A 92 -9.91 9.26 3.23
CA CYS A 92 -11.01 9.17 4.18
C CYS A 92 -10.67 8.19 5.32
N SER A 93 -11.19 8.44 6.53
CA SER A 93 -11.17 7.45 7.62
C SER A 93 -12.53 6.79 7.75
N LEU A 94 -12.58 5.49 7.53
CA LEU A 94 -13.75 4.61 7.69
C LEU A 94 -13.54 3.58 8.81
N ASP A 95 -12.65 3.87 9.74
CA ASP A 95 -12.25 2.95 10.79
C ASP A 95 -13.46 2.47 11.61
N LYS A 96 -13.58 1.14 11.74
CA LYS A 96 -14.66 0.49 12.49
C LYS A 96 -16.08 0.81 11.97
N SER A 97 -16.21 1.29 10.73
CA SER A 97 -17.51 1.56 10.10
C SER A 97 -18.22 0.27 9.70
N ASP A 98 -19.53 0.34 9.59
CA ASP A 98 -20.36 -0.73 9.03
C ASP A 98 -20.62 -0.44 7.55
N LEU A 99 -19.90 -1.17 6.68
CA LEU A 99 -19.95 -1.09 5.23
C LEU A 99 -20.61 -2.33 4.61
N ARG A 100 -21.33 -3.14 5.40
CA ARG A 100 -21.94 -4.37 4.89
C ARG A 100 -22.98 -4.08 3.82
N GLY A 101 -22.84 -4.78 2.69
CA GLY A 101 -23.77 -4.66 1.57
C GLY A 101 -23.69 -3.33 0.80
N VAL A 102 -22.62 -2.55 0.96
CA VAL A 102 -22.40 -1.33 0.17
C VAL A 102 -22.07 -1.66 -1.30
N CYS A 103 -22.40 -0.74 -2.20
CA CYS A 103 -21.90 -0.73 -3.57
C CYS A 103 -20.73 0.24 -3.67
N LEU A 104 -19.54 -0.24 -4.04
CA LEU A 104 -18.30 0.54 -4.18
C LEU A 104 -17.76 0.49 -5.62
N GLU A 105 -18.58 0.14 -6.61
CA GLU A 105 -18.16 0.11 -8.02
C GLU A 105 -17.53 1.46 -8.42
N ASP A 106 -16.35 1.41 -9.04
CA ASP A 106 -15.59 2.59 -9.52
C ASP A 106 -15.28 3.65 -8.44
N ALA A 107 -15.34 3.30 -7.16
CA ALA A 107 -15.01 4.20 -6.06
C ALA A 107 -13.49 4.42 -5.94
N ASP A 108 -13.07 5.63 -5.55
CA ASP A 108 -11.68 5.96 -5.28
C ASP A 108 -11.43 6.09 -3.76
N LEU A 109 -10.74 5.09 -3.19
CA LEU A 109 -10.36 5.01 -1.78
C LEU A 109 -8.84 5.05 -1.60
N GLU A 110 -8.10 5.65 -2.53
CA GLU A 110 -6.63 5.75 -2.42
C GLU A 110 -6.22 6.39 -1.09
N GLY A 111 -5.39 5.67 -0.33
CA GLY A 111 -4.90 6.12 0.97
C GLY A 111 -5.95 6.23 2.07
N ALA A 112 -7.17 5.68 1.88
CA ALA A 112 -8.19 5.64 2.91
C ALA A 112 -7.84 4.65 4.03
N SER A 113 -8.34 4.93 5.25
CA SER A 113 -8.27 3.99 6.37
C SER A 113 -9.61 3.31 6.57
N LEU A 114 -9.64 1.97 6.51
CA LEU A 114 -10.79 1.11 6.77
C LEU A 114 -10.45 0.09 7.87
N SER A 115 -9.54 0.45 8.78
CA SER A 115 -9.11 -0.46 9.83
C SER A 115 -10.28 -0.94 10.66
N SER A 116 -10.38 -2.26 10.83
CA SER A 116 -11.47 -2.93 11.54
C SER A 116 -12.89 -2.66 10.97
N ALA A 117 -13.02 -2.18 9.74
CA ALA A 117 -14.32 -1.99 9.08
C ALA A 117 -14.95 -3.35 8.73
N ASP A 118 -16.27 -3.40 8.71
CA ASP A 118 -17.03 -4.57 8.29
C ASP A 118 -17.60 -4.37 6.88
N ILE A 119 -17.00 -5.03 5.87
CA ILE A 119 -17.32 -4.86 4.44
C ILE A 119 -17.96 -6.14 3.86
N ARG A 120 -18.28 -7.12 4.71
CA ARG A 120 -18.84 -8.40 4.27
C ARG A 120 -20.15 -8.21 3.52
N ASN A 121 -20.54 -9.23 2.78
CA ASN A 121 -21.87 -9.31 2.19
C ASN A 121 -22.93 -9.02 3.25
N GLY A 122 -23.86 -8.16 2.90
CA GLY A 122 -24.94 -7.77 3.77
C GLY A 122 -26.29 -8.19 3.22
N PHE A 123 -27.31 -7.66 3.84
CA PHE A 123 -28.65 -7.65 3.31
C PHE A 123 -28.84 -6.37 2.52
N ILE A 124 -29.47 -6.42 1.36
CA ILE A 124 -29.99 -5.21 0.74
C ILE A 124 -31.29 -4.81 1.46
N LEU A 125 -31.49 -3.52 1.61
CA LEU A 125 -32.73 -3.00 2.17
C LEU A 125 -33.72 -2.78 1.05
N VAL A 126 -34.80 -3.57 1.05
CA VAL A 126 -35.88 -3.45 0.07
C VAL A 126 -37.02 -2.69 0.69
N ARG A 127 -37.45 -1.59 0.03
CA ARG A 127 -38.62 -0.81 0.46
C ARG A 127 -39.89 -1.59 0.22
N LYS A 128 -40.72 -1.76 1.27
CA LYS A 128 -42.05 -2.35 1.17
C LYS A 128 -43.08 -1.35 0.64
N PRO A 129 -44.24 -1.83 0.18
CA PRO A 129 -45.32 -0.96 -0.24
C PRO A 129 -45.84 -0.01 0.86
N ASP A 130 -45.70 -0.39 2.12
CA ASP A 130 -46.06 0.41 3.30
C ASP A 130 -45.03 1.51 3.64
N GLY A 131 -43.96 1.59 2.85
CA GLY A 131 -42.88 2.57 3.06
C GLY A 131 -41.78 2.12 4.04
N THR A 132 -41.95 0.99 4.72
CA THR A 132 -40.91 0.41 5.59
C THR A 132 -39.85 -0.30 4.77
N TYR A 133 -38.69 -0.60 5.39
CA TYR A 133 -37.60 -1.33 4.76
C TYR A 133 -37.41 -2.68 5.45
N GLU A 134 -37.21 -3.71 4.65
CA GLU A 134 -36.82 -5.02 5.17
C GLU A 134 -35.44 -5.43 4.63
N PRO A 135 -34.62 -6.05 5.47
CA PRO A 135 -33.38 -6.64 5.02
C PRO A 135 -33.67 -7.91 4.21
N VAL A 136 -33.34 -7.91 2.93
CA VAL A 136 -33.38 -9.10 2.08
C VAL A 136 -31.94 -9.56 1.90
N LYS A 137 -31.67 -10.83 2.18
CA LYS A 137 -30.34 -11.38 1.99
C LYS A 137 -29.88 -11.14 0.55
N ASN A 138 -28.80 -10.41 0.41
CA ASN A 138 -28.17 -10.22 -0.86
C ASN A 138 -27.20 -11.39 -1.08
N ASP A 139 -27.53 -12.28 -1.99
CA ASP A 139 -26.62 -13.36 -2.39
C ASP A 139 -25.54 -12.86 -3.36
N GLU A 140 -25.64 -11.61 -3.82
CA GLU A 140 -24.58 -10.94 -4.57
C GLU A 140 -23.50 -10.46 -3.59
N SER A 141 -22.25 -10.78 -3.92
CA SER A 141 -21.08 -10.35 -3.13
C SER A 141 -20.87 -8.85 -3.24
N THR A 142 -20.36 -8.22 -2.19
CA THR A 142 -19.87 -6.83 -2.27
C THR A 142 -18.86 -6.75 -3.40
N SER A 143 -19.12 -5.87 -4.40
CA SER A 143 -18.26 -5.71 -5.56
C SER A 143 -17.21 -4.63 -5.30
N PHE A 144 -15.95 -5.00 -5.55
CA PHE A 144 -14.80 -4.11 -5.61
C PHE A 144 -14.35 -3.87 -7.06
N ASP A 145 -15.15 -4.27 -8.05
CA ASP A 145 -14.78 -4.10 -9.46
C ASP A 145 -14.58 -2.59 -9.75
N GLY A 146 -13.43 -2.25 -10.37
CA GLY A 146 -13.03 -0.88 -10.67
C GLY A 146 -12.61 -0.01 -9.47
N ILE A 147 -12.65 -0.53 -8.23
CA ILE A 147 -12.25 0.24 -7.04
C ILE A 147 -10.72 0.52 -7.04
N ASN A 148 -10.33 1.71 -6.62
CA ASN A 148 -8.95 2.05 -6.34
C ASN A 148 -8.72 2.04 -4.81
N LEU A 149 -8.00 1.05 -4.31
CA LEU A 149 -7.62 0.91 -2.89
C LEU A 149 -6.11 1.10 -2.67
N LYS A 150 -5.40 1.62 -3.65
CA LYS A 150 -3.96 1.83 -3.55
C LYS A 150 -3.59 2.58 -2.26
N ASN A 151 -2.60 2.08 -1.53
CA ASN A 151 -2.14 2.61 -0.26
C ASN A 151 -3.19 2.63 0.88
N ALA A 152 -4.34 2.00 0.73
CA ALA A 152 -5.36 1.95 1.78
C ALA A 152 -4.96 1.04 2.94
N ASP A 153 -5.50 1.32 4.12
CA ASP A 153 -5.34 0.47 5.31
C ASP A 153 -6.63 -0.31 5.58
N LEU A 154 -6.61 -1.62 5.36
CA LEU A 154 -7.67 -2.56 5.66
C LEU A 154 -7.28 -3.55 6.77
N SER A 155 -6.37 -3.13 7.67
CA SER A 155 -5.97 -3.97 8.79
C SER A 155 -7.16 -4.34 9.68
N ASP A 156 -7.21 -5.60 10.11
CA ASP A 156 -8.29 -6.14 10.94
C ASP A 156 -9.71 -6.02 10.32
N ALA A 157 -9.82 -5.63 9.04
CA ALA A 157 -11.10 -5.49 8.34
C ALA A 157 -11.71 -6.86 7.99
N LYS A 158 -13.04 -6.90 7.88
CA LYS A 158 -13.77 -8.11 7.49
C LYS A 158 -14.24 -7.99 6.05
N LEU A 159 -13.60 -8.75 5.17
CA LEU A 159 -13.83 -8.76 3.72
C LEU A 159 -14.32 -10.12 3.19
N GLY A 160 -14.77 -11.01 4.05
CA GLY A 160 -15.16 -12.36 3.64
C GLY A 160 -16.13 -12.34 2.46
N ARG A 161 -15.79 -13.07 1.38
CA ARG A 161 -16.56 -13.22 0.14
C ARG A 161 -16.77 -11.94 -0.70
N VAL A 162 -15.94 -10.91 -0.56
CA VAL A 162 -15.93 -9.80 -1.51
C VAL A 162 -15.45 -10.27 -2.89
N ILE A 163 -15.91 -9.59 -3.95
CA ILE A 163 -15.43 -9.85 -5.32
C ILE A 163 -14.80 -8.57 -5.84
N GLY A 164 -13.52 -8.66 -6.26
CA GLY A 164 -12.78 -7.54 -6.80
C GLY A 164 -11.77 -8.02 -7.83
N ARG A 165 -12.25 -8.33 -9.04
CA ARG A 165 -11.39 -8.76 -10.14
C ARG A 165 -10.72 -7.58 -10.80
N ARG A 166 -9.42 -7.73 -11.17
CA ARG A 166 -8.63 -6.68 -11.84
C ARG A 166 -8.59 -5.37 -11.06
N THR A 167 -8.57 -5.47 -9.74
CA THR A 167 -8.57 -4.33 -8.83
C THR A 167 -7.13 -3.87 -8.55
N ASN A 168 -6.94 -2.57 -8.37
CA ASN A 168 -5.66 -2.04 -7.91
C ASN A 168 -5.62 -2.07 -6.38
N LEU A 169 -4.90 -3.04 -5.86
CA LEU A 169 -4.69 -3.25 -4.42
C LEU A 169 -3.21 -3.04 -4.03
N THR A 170 -2.47 -2.25 -4.80
CA THR A 170 -1.04 -2.04 -4.55
C THR A 170 -0.79 -1.32 -3.22
N ASN A 171 0.17 -1.82 -2.45
CA ASN A 171 0.56 -1.30 -1.14
C ASN A 171 -0.58 -1.24 -0.09
N VAL A 172 -1.60 -2.08 -0.22
CA VAL A 172 -2.69 -2.18 0.74
C VAL A 172 -2.23 -2.94 1.99
N ASN A 173 -2.63 -2.45 3.15
CA ASN A 173 -2.41 -3.15 4.41
C ASN A 173 -3.62 -4.03 4.74
N PHE A 174 -3.48 -5.35 4.56
CA PHE A 174 -4.47 -6.38 4.94
C PHE A 174 -4.06 -7.15 6.20
N LYS A 175 -3.21 -6.58 7.05
CA LYS A 175 -2.76 -7.25 8.26
C LYS A 175 -3.96 -7.71 9.10
N ASN A 176 -3.99 -9.02 9.46
CA ASN A 176 -5.06 -9.67 10.22
C ASN A 176 -6.46 -9.55 9.59
N ALA A 177 -6.61 -9.13 8.34
CA ALA A 177 -7.91 -9.03 7.69
C ALA A 177 -8.53 -10.42 7.43
N ASP A 178 -9.85 -10.51 7.52
CA ASP A 178 -10.61 -11.69 7.10
C ASP A 178 -10.96 -11.57 5.62
N LEU A 179 -10.26 -12.31 4.77
CA LEU A 179 -10.46 -12.41 3.32
C LEU A 179 -11.03 -13.78 2.92
N THR A 180 -11.64 -14.50 3.87
CA THR A 180 -12.16 -15.85 3.64
C THR A 180 -13.11 -15.90 2.45
N GLY A 181 -12.76 -16.70 1.43
CA GLY A 181 -13.55 -16.86 0.22
C GLY A 181 -13.66 -15.59 -0.65
N ALA A 182 -12.81 -14.59 -0.45
CA ALA A 182 -12.73 -13.43 -1.33
C ALA A 182 -12.27 -13.85 -2.74
N VAL A 183 -12.76 -13.15 -3.78
CA VAL A 183 -12.39 -13.40 -5.19
C VAL A 183 -11.71 -12.15 -5.73
N MET A 184 -10.37 -12.20 -5.85
CA MET A 184 -9.53 -11.08 -6.27
C MET A 184 -8.74 -11.39 -7.56
N ALA A 185 -9.21 -12.36 -8.33
CA ALA A 185 -8.48 -12.86 -9.50
C ALA A 185 -8.01 -11.75 -10.46
N ASN A 186 -6.78 -11.89 -10.96
CA ASN A 186 -6.11 -10.96 -11.88
C ASN A 186 -5.94 -9.54 -11.33
N SER A 187 -5.85 -9.37 -10.01
CA SER A 187 -5.61 -8.09 -9.34
C SER A 187 -4.12 -7.86 -9.09
N ASP A 188 -3.73 -6.59 -8.96
CA ASP A 188 -2.37 -6.22 -8.56
C ASP A 188 -2.35 -5.94 -7.05
N VAL A 189 -1.75 -6.86 -6.30
CA VAL A 189 -1.54 -6.78 -4.84
C VAL A 189 -0.07 -6.51 -4.48
N SER A 190 0.70 -5.96 -5.41
CA SER A 190 2.12 -5.66 -5.20
C SER A 190 2.34 -4.76 -3.98
N GLY A 191 3.34 -5.09 -3.18
CA GLY A 191 3.69 -4.36 -1.96
C GLY A 191 2.68 -4.47 -0.82
N SER A 192 1.60 -5.25 -0.97
CA SER A 192 0.57 -5.37 0.07
C SER A 192 0.99 -6.27 1.22
N VAL A 193 0.45 -6.00 2.41
CA VAL A 193 0.79 -6.69 3.65
C VAL A 193 -0.38 -7.59 4.06
N PHE A 194 -0.19 -8.91 3.97
CA PHE A 194 -1.15 -9.93 4.38
C PHE A 194 -0.75 -10.64 5.68
N THR A 195 0.16 -10.08 6.45
CA THR A 195 0.64 -10.71 7.69
C THR A 195 -0.52 -11.05 8.63
N GLY A 196 -0.71 -12.33 8.94
CA GLY A 196 -1.79 -12.82 9.80
C GLY A 196 -3.19 -12.75 9.17
N ALA A 197 -3.33 -12.38 7.88
CA ALA A 197 -4.62 -12.38 7.20
C ALA A 197 -5.14 -13.81 6.96
N ASP A 198 -6.46 -13.98 6.97
CA ASP A 198 -7.11 -15.24 6.63
C ASP A 198 -7.60 -15.21 5.17
N LEU A 199 -6.87 -15.93 4.29
CA LEU A 199 -7.20 -16.10 2.88
C LEU A 199 -7.83 -17.47 2.59
N THR A 200 -8.31 -18.17 3.60
CA THR A 200 -8.90 -19.50 3.43
C THR A 200 -9.99 -19.50 2.38
N ASN A 201 -9.89 -20.40 1.39
CA ASN A 201 -10.77 -20.52 0.22
C ASN A 201 -10.84 -19.28 -0.68
N ALA A 202 -9.91 -18.33 -0.56
CA ALA A 202 -9.88 -17.16 -1.42
C ALA A 202 -9.32 -17.49 -2.82
N ASP A 203 -9.74 -16.73 -3.84
CA ASP A 203 -9.25 -16.83 -5.20
C ASP A 203 -8.40 -15.60 -5.56
N PHE A 204 -7.10 -15.81 -5.64
CA PHE A 204 -6.08 -14.86 -6.09
C PHE A 204 -5.39 -15.33 -7.37
N SER A 205 -6.07 -16.13 -8.18
CA SER A 205 -5.53 -16.62 -9.43
C SER A 205 -5.12 -15.48 -10.37
N GLY A 206 -3.96 -15.62 -11.01
CA GLY A 206 -3.40 -14.63 -11.92
C GLY A 206 -3.02 -13.29 -11.29
N CYS A 207 -3.04 -13.18 -9.95
CA CYS A 207 -2.65 -11.96 -9.26
C CYS A 207 -1.14 -11.71 -9.29
N VAL A 208 -0.75 -10.43 -9.19
CA VAL A 208 0.64 -10.01 -9.07
C VAL A 208 0.95 -9.70 -7.60
N PHE A 209 1.88 -10.45 -6.99
CA PHE A 209 2.28 -10.32 -5.58
C PHE A 209 3.69 -9.74 -5.38
N HIS A 210 4.21 -8.99 -6.33
CA HIS A 210 5.57 -8.45 -6.23
C HIS A 210 5.75 -7.63 -4.94
N GLY A 211 6.67 -8.05 -4.08
CA GLY A 211 6.92 -7.37 -2.82
C GLY A 211 5.82 -7.52 -1.76
N ALA A 212 4.80 -8.33 -2.02
CA ALA A 212 3.76 -8.58 -1.02
C ALA A 212 4.29 -9.43 0.15
N ASN A 213 3.80 -9.16 1.36
CA ASN A 213 4.17 -9.91 2.55
C ASN A 213 3.03 -10.83 3.00
N LEU A 214 3.18 -12.12 2.77
CA LEU A 214 2.23 -13.19 3.12
C LEU A 214 2.64 -13.95 4.40
N SER A 215 3.65 -13.49 5.15
CA SER A 215 4.15 -14.19 6.34
C SER A 215 3.05 -14.42 7.36
N GLY A 216 2.85 -15.68 7.74
CA GLY A 216 1.84 -16.09 8.72
C GLY A 216 0.39 -15.88 8.26
N ALA A 217 0.16 -15.63 6.98
CA ALA A 217 -1.19 -15.66 6.40
C ALA A 217 -1.72 -17.10 6.36
N LEU A 218 -3.02 -17.28 6.55
CA LEU A 218 -3.70 -18.56 6.42
C LEU A 218 -4.11 -18.77 4.96
N LEU A 219 -3.43 -19.68 4.26
CA LEU A 219 -3.61 -19.94 2.83
C LEU A 219 -4.34 -21.28 2.54
N ASN A 220 -5.17 -21.75 3.47
CA ASN A 220 -5.87 -23.04 3.29
C ASN A 220 -6.82 -22.98 2.09
N ASN A 221 -6.62 -23.86 1.11
CA ASN A 221 -7.39 -23.91 -0.14
C ASN A 221 -7.40 -22.57 -0.92
N THR A 222 -6.44 -21.69 -0.69
CA THR A 222 -6.31 -20.47 -1.49
C THR A 222 -5.89 -20.83 -2.90
N ASN A 223 -6.58 -20.25 -3.88
CA ASN A 223 -6.23 -20.42 -5.29
C ASN A 223 -5.22 -19.33 -5.70
N LEU A 224 -3.98 -19.74 -5.99
CA LEU A 224 -2.88 -18.90 -6.50
C LEU A 224 -2.46 -19.36 -7.92
N GLU A 225 -3.32 -20.06 -8.64
CA GLU A 225 -3.04 -20.55 -9.98
C GLU A 225 -2.65 -19.43 -10.93
N GLY A 226 -1.51 -19.54 -11.61
CA GLY A 226 -0.98 -18.53 -12.51
C GLY A 226 -0.56 -17.21 -11.84
N ALA A 227 -0.59 -17.13 -10.50
CA ALA A 227 -0.16 -15.90 -9.80
C ALA A 227 1.34 -15.67 -9.93
N ASP A 228 1.76 -14.40 -9.96
CA ASP A 228 3.17 -14.02 -9.91
C ASP A 228 3.58 -13.67 -8.47
N LEU A 229 4.15 -14.66 -7.79
CA LEU A 229 4.69 -14.56 -6.43
C LEU A 229 6.18 -14.19 -6.42
N THR A 230 6.74 -13.79 -7.55
CA THR A 230 8.14 -13.36 -7.64
C THR A 230 8.38 -12.22 -6.66
N ALA A 231 9.38 -12.36 -5.79
CA ALA A 231 9.66 -11.44 -4.69
C ALA A 231 8.51 -11.26 -3.68
N ALA A 232 7.53 -12.16 -3.60
CA ALA A 232 6.64 -12.21 -2.45
C ALA A 232 7.36 -12.80 -1.23
N HIS A 233 7.03 -12.31 -0.04
CA HIS A 233 7.58 -12.81 1.22
C HIS A 233 6.60 -13.77 1.89
N PHE A 234 7.00 -15.03 2.04
CA PHE A 234 6.26 -16.08 2.73
C PHE A 234 7.23 -17.13 3.27
N ASN A 235 6.80 -17.92 4.25
CA ASN A 235 7.57 -19.09 4.67
C ASN A 235 7.22 -20.28 3.75
N ASN A 236 8.18 -21.15 3.47
CA ASN A 236 7.97 -22.31 2.56
C ASN A 236 6.78 -23.19 2.93
N ASN A 237 6.41 -23.23 4.21
CA ASN A 237 5.26 -24.02 4.69
C ASN A 237 3.91 -23.30 4.47
N ASP A 238 3.91 -21.98 4.25
CA ASP A 238 2.66 -21.21 4.13
C ASP A 238 1.90 -21.59 2.86
N LEU A 239 2.59 -21.99 1.78
CA LEU A 239 1.98 -22.40 0.51
C LEU A 239 1.53 -23.87 0.45
N HIS A 240 1.77 -24.66 1.49
CA HIS A 240 1.53 -26.10 1.45
C HIS A 240 0.07 -26.50 1.15
N TYR A 241 -0.88 -25.67 1.57
CA TYR A 241 -2.32 -25.92 1.38
C TYR A 241 -2.95 -25.03 0.31
N ALA A 242 -2.16 -24.23 -0.41
CA ALA A 242 -2.62 -23.40 -1.51
C ALA A 242 -2.45 -24.11 -2.86
N SER A 243 -3.31 -23.79 -3.84
CA SER A 243 -3.08 -24.19 -5.23
C SER A 243 -2.13 -23.21 -5.89
N THR A 244 -0.94 -23.67 -6.29
CA THR A 244 0.11 -22.88 -6.95
C THR A 244 0.40 -23.35 -8.37
N LEU A 245 -0.54 -24.03 -9.02
CA LEU A 245 -0.40 -24.48 -10.40
C LEU A 245 -0.06 -23.28 -11.31
N GLU A 246 0.98 -23.44 -12.12
CA GLU A 246 1.47 -22.37 -13.04
C GLU A 246 1.85 -21.04 -12.36
N ALA A 247 1.94 -21.00 -11.02
CA ALA A 247 2.39 -19.80 -10.33
C ALA A 247 3.91 -19.57 -10.50
N ASN A 248 4.30 -18.31 -10.67
CA ASN A 248 5.70 -17.91 -10.69
C ASN A 248 6.21 -17.74 -9.25
N LEU A 249 6.93 -18.73 -8.75
CA LEU A 249 7.54 -18.67 -7.41
C LEU A 249 8.93 -18.02 -7.43
N PRO A 250 9.42 -17.45 -6.32
CA PRO A 250 10.82 -17.03 -6.19
C PRO A 250 11.75 -18.20 -6.48
N LYS A 251 12.86 -17.89 -7.16
CA LYS A 251 13.88 -18.91 -7.44
C LYS A 251 14.75 -19.14 -6.20
N SER A 252 14.94 -20.39 -5.82
CA SER A 252 15.92 -20.72 -4.77
C SER A 252 17.33 -20.44 -5.23
N ILE A 253 18.20 -20.00 -4.30
CA ILE A 253 19.64 -19.82 -4.54
C ILE A 253 20.29 -21.14 -5.07
N GLU A 254 19.74 -22.27 -4.69
CA GLU A 254 20.20 -23.60 -5.14
C GLU A 254 19.96 -23.83 -6.65
N THR A 255 19.06 -23.06 -7.26
CA THR A 255 18.74 -23.14 -8.70
C THR A 255 19.64 -22.22 -9.55
N LEU A 256 20.62 -21.53 -8.95
CA LEU A 256 21.61 -20.77 -9.70
C LEU A 256 22.44 -21.71 -10.60
N ASP A 257 22.58 -21.34 -11.87
CA ASP A 257 23.43 -22.08 -12.83
C ASP A 257 24.91 -22.16 -12.39
N ARG A 258 25.30 -21.24 -11.50
CA ARG A 258 26.65 -21.10 -10.92
C ARG A 258 26.52 -20.72 -9.47
N THR A 259 27.53 -21.05 -8.67
CA THR A 259 27.53 -20.61 -7.27
C THR A 259 27.54 -19.09 -7.18
N LEU A 260 26.87 -18.53 -6.17
CA LEU A 260 26.85 -17.07 -5.91
C LEU A 260 28.25 -16.47 -5.93
N ARG A 261 29.24 -17.19 -5.36
CA ARG A 261 30.64 -16.78 -5.36
C ARG A 261 31.17 -16.55 -6.78
N VAL A 262 30.95 -17.48 -7.71
CA VAL A 262 31.41 -17.35 -9.10
C VAL A 262 30.73 -16.18 -9.79
N ILE A 263 29.42 -15.96 -9.55
CA ILE A 263 28.70 -14.80 -10.10
C ILE A 263 29.32 -13.49 -9.62
N LEU A 264 29.67 -13.40 -8.34
CA LEU A 264 30.29 -12.20 -7.76
C LEU A 264 31.74 -11.98 -8.29
N GLU A 265 32.50 -13.05 -8.45
CA GLU A 265 33.89 -12.98 -9.04
C GLU A 265 33.82 -12.52 -10.51
N GLU A 266 32.91 -13.03 -11.30
CA GLU A 266 32.67 -12.59 -12.68
C GLU A 266 32.19 -11.14 -12.74
N HIS A 267 31.34 -10.73 -11.82
CA HIS A 267 30.88 -9.36 -11.73
C HIS A 267 32.00 -8.38 -11.41
N MET A 268 32.91 -8.76 -10.49
CA MET A 268 34.13 -7.98 -10.23
C MET A 268 35.02 -7.85 -11.46
N SER A 269 35.16 -8.94 -12.23
CA SER A 269 35.91 -8.92 -13.51
C SER A 269 35.22 -7.98 -14.52
N TRP A 270 33.88 -8.00 -14.58
CA TRP A 270 33.08 -7.13 -15.45
C TRP A 270 33.27 -5.65 -15.10
N ILE A 271 33.20 -5.29 -13.80
CA ILE A 271 33.42 -3.93 -13.33
C ILE A 271 34.85 -3.46 -13.66
N ASN A 272 35.87 -4.24 -13.27
CA ASN A 272 37.28 -3.87 -13.42
C ASN A 272 37.70 -3.73 -14.89
N SER A 273 37.03 -4.45 -15.79
CA SER A 273 37.31 -4.41 -17.24
C SER A 273 36.41 -3.42 -17.99
N LEU A 274 35.56 -2.66 -17.32
CA LEU A 274 34.54 -1.79 -17.94
C LEU A 274 33.64 -2.57 -18.92
N GLY A 275 33.18 -3.74 -18.50
CA GLY A 275 32.26 -4.58 -19.26
C GLY A 275 32.92 -5.48 -20.33
N ARG A 276 34.24 -5.51 -20.44
CA ARG A 276 34.93 -6.29 -21.47
C ARG A 276 35.20 -7.76 -21.12
N LYS A 277 35.22 -8.08 -19.82
CA LYS A 277 35.45 -9.44 -19.27
C LYS A 277 34.47 -9.70 -18.14
N GLY A 278 34.16 -10.98 -17.91
CA GLY A 278 33.19 -11.38 -16.91
C GLY A 278 31.77 -11.04 -17.30
N HIS A 279 30.85 -11.08 -16.36
CA HIS A 279 29.43 -10.82 -16.58
C HIS A 279 28.88 -9.95 -15.45
N GLN A 280 27.95 -9.04 -15.79
CA GLN A 280 27.17 -8.30 -14.80
C GLN A 280 26.39 -9.30 -13.93
N ALA A 281 26.46 -9.14 -12.60
CA ALA A 281 25.64 -9.98 -11.72
C ALA A 281 24.16 -9.76 -11.98
N ASN A 282 23.47 -10.84 -12.33
CA ASN A 282 22.02 -10.89 -12.41
C ASN A 282 21.52 -11.87 -11.35
N LEU A 283 21.03 -11.32 -10.27
CA LEU A 283 20.48 -12.03 -9.11
C LEU A 283 18.96 -11.72 -8.96
N SER A 284 18.33 -11.22 -10.03
CA SER A 284 16.92 -10.88 -10.02
C SER A 284 16.04 -12.10 -9.80
N LYS A 285 14.96 -11.90 -9.03
CA LYS A 285 13.93 -12.92 -8.73
C LYS A 285 14.41 -14.10 -7.87
N TYR A 286 15.57 -14.00 -7.23
CA TYR A 286 16.08 -15.03 -6.32
C TYR A 286 15.69 -14.73 -4.87
N ASP A 287 15.52 -15.79 -4.09
CA ASP A 287 15.47 -15.71 -2.63
C ASP A 287 16.90 -15.81 -2.09
N LEU A 288 17.42 -14.68 -1.60
CA LEU A 288 18.77 -14.54 -1.08
C LEU A 288 18.77 -14.14 0.41
N GLN A 289 17.72 -14.46 1.14
CA GLN A 289 17.58 -14.10 2.55
C GLN A 289 18.83 -14.49 3.36
N ALA A 290 19.16 -13.65 4.34
CA ALA A 290 20.25 -13.86 5.29
C ALA A 290 21.62 -14.06 4.63
N THR A 291 21.81 -13.62 3.38
CA THR A 291 23.10 -13.68 2.70
C THR A 291 24.00 -12.51 3.13
N ASP A 292 25.30 -12.79 3.30
CA ASP A 292 26.30 -11.77 3.61
C ASP A 292 26.91 -11.16 2.33
N PHE A 293 26.63 -9.87 2.11
CA PHE A 293 27.19 -9.04 1.04
C PHE A 293 28.07 -7.91 1.59
N ALA A 294 28.52 -7.98 2.85
CA ALA A 294 29.35 -6.93 3.45
C ALA A 294 30.62 -6.68 2.63
N GLY A 295 30.89 -5.41 2.32
CA GLY A 295 32.04 -4.98 1.52
C GLY A 295 32.02 -5.41 0.05
N ILE A 296 31.02 -6.13 -0.41
CA ILE A 296 30.91 -6.61 -1.80
C ILE A 296 30.62 -5.45 -2.75
N ASN A 297 31.25 -5.49 -3.92
CA ASN A 297 30.96 -4.54 -5.00
C ASN A 297 29.89 -5.11 -5.92
N LEU A 298 28.67 -4.57 -5.80
CA LEU A 298 27.49 -4.87 -6.60
C LEU A 298 27.07 -3.65 -7.45
N GLN A 299 28.05 -2.81 -7.83
CA GLN A 299 27.77 -1.65 -8.68
C GLN A 299 27.07 -2.06 -9.97
N ALA A 300 25.94 -1.42 -10.25
CA ALA A 300 25.08 -1.69 -11.40
C ALA A 300 24.56 -3.15 -11.47
N ALA A 301 24.64 -3.96 -10.40
CA ALA A 301 24.07 -5.30 -10.38
C ALA A 301 22.55 -5.27 -10.60
N GLU A 302 22.02 -6.36 -11.17
CA GLU A 302 20.58 -6.58 -11.34
C GLU A 302 20.07 -7.41 -10.17
N LEU A 303 19.28 -6.79 -9.30
CA LEU A 303 18.73 -7.35 -8.06
C LEU A 303 17.20 -7.16 -8.01
N SER A 304 16.55 -6.76 -9.11
CA SER A 304 15.10 -6.50 -9.08
C SER A 304 14.30 -7.75 -8.70
N PHE A 305 13.23 -7.54 -7.95
CA PHE A 305 12.35 -8.62 -7.49
C PHE A 305 13.05 -9.71 -6.65
N THR A 306 14.13 -9.38 -5.95
CA THR A 306 14.89 -10.29 -5.10
C THR A 306 14.43 -10.16 -3.66
N ASN A 307 14.32 -11.27 -2.94
CA ASN A 307 14.16 -11.25 -1.49
C ASN A 307 15.53 -11.20 -0.84
N LEU A 308 15.86 -10.08 -0.19
CA LEU A 308 17.10 -9.79 0.49
C LEU A 308 16.94 -9.69 2.02
N SER A 309 15.78 -10.10 2.56
CA SER A 309 15.48 -9.92 3.98
C SER A 309 16.57 -10.48 4.87
N ASN A 310 16.93 -9.73 5.92
CA ASN A 310 18.00 -10.07 6.88
C ASN A 310 19.41 -10.20 6.26
N CYS A 311 19.64 -9.66 5.05
CA CYS A 311 20.99 -9.59 4.47
C CYS A 311 21.81 -8.49 5.13
N THR A 312 23.15 -8.65 5.12
CA THR A 312 24.05 -7.55 5.42
C THR A 312 24.74 -7.04 4.16
N PHE A 313 24.67 -5.73 3.96
CA PHE A 313 25.35 -4.96 2.92
C PHE A 313 26.29 -3.91 3.52
N LEU A 314 26.73 -4.13 4.76
CA LEU A 314 27.64 -3.21 5.47
C LEU A 314 28.80 -2.79 4.58
N ALA A 315 29.00 -1.48 4.37
CA ALA A 315 30.06 -0.89 3.55
C ALA A 315 30.14 -1.43 2.09
N SER A 316 29.07 -2.01 1.56
CA SER A 316 28.99 -2.51 0.18
C SER A 316 28.89 -1.37 -0.84
N ARG A 317 29.14 -1.68 -2.13
CA ARG A 317 28.97 -0.75 -3.24
C ARG A 317 27.77 -1.19 -4.08
N LEU A 318 26.67 -0.45 -3.96
CA LEU A 318 25.39 -0.68 -4.66
C LEU A 318 25.06 0.47 -5.62
N ASN A 319 26.03 1.35 -5.89
CA ASN A 319 25.78 2.49 -6.76
C ASN A 319 25.31 2.04 -8.15
N MET A 320 24.24 2.68 -8.65
CA MET A 320 23.55 2.34 -9.90
C MET A 320 22.92 0.93 -9.93
N ALA A 321 22.93 0.14 -8.86
CA ALA A 321 22.25 -1.16 -8.82
C ALA A 321 20.75 -1.01 -9.09
N ASN A 322 20.18 -2.00 -9.79
CA ASN A 322 18.73 -2.11 -9.97
C ASN A 322 18.15 -2.99 -8.86
N MET A 323 17.50 -2.36 -7.90
CA MET A 323 16.88 -2.99 -6.73
C MET A 323 15.37 -2.68 -6.69
N LYS A 324 14.74 -2.51 -7.86
CA LYS A 324 13.29 -2.29 -7.94
C LYS A 324 12.52 -3.49 -7.40
N ASN A 325 11.45 -3.20 -6.65
CA ASN A 325 10.57 -4.23 -6.11
C ASN A 325 11.30 -5.28 -5.25
N VAL A 326 12.44 -4.94 -4.63
CA VAL A 326 13.09 -5.86 -3.68
C VAL A 326 12.35 -5.90 -2.36
N ILE A 327 12.40 -7.04 -1.68
CA ILE A 327 12.09 -7.16 -0.26
C ILE A 327 13.42 -7.18 0.49
N ALA A 328 13.64 -6.19 1.36
CA ALA A 328 14.88 -6.01 2.09
C ALA A 328 14.60 -5.69 3.57
N LEU A 329 13.74 -6.53 4.19
CA LEU A 329 13.33 -6.37 5.58
C LEU A 329 14.52 -6.58 6.52
N ASN A 330 14.71 -5.66 7.48
CA ASN A 330 15.73 -5.75 8.51
C ASN A 330 17.17 -5.92 7.95
N CYS A 331 17.44 -5.43 6.76
CA CYS A 331 18.78 -5.45 6.18
C CYS A 331 19.69 -4.43 6.84
N ASP A 332 20.99 -4.70 6.83
CA ASP A 332 22.00 -3.72 7.23
C ASP A 332 22.72 -3.16 5.99
N TYR A 333 22.40 -1.93 5.61
CA TYR A 333 23.08 -1.15 4.55
C TYR A 333 24.01 -0.08 5.12
N SER A 334 24.36 -0.13 6.40
CA SER A 334 25.18 0.91 7.04
C SER A 334 26.46 1.12 6.24
N ASP A 335 26.84 2.41 6.06
CA ASP A 335 28.02 2.84 5.30
C ASP A 335 28.03 2.45 3.80
N ALA A 336 26.95 1.91 3.25
CA ALA A 336 26.90 1.50 1.85
C ALA A 336 26.91 2.69 0.88
N ASP A 337 27.54 2.50 -0.29
CA ASP A 337 27.46 3.44 -1.41
C ASP A 337 26.28 3.05 -2.33
N MET A 338 25.17 3.75 -2.17
CA MET A 338 23.92 3.53 -2.92
C MET A 338 23.59 4.69 -3.88
N ARG A 339 24.59 5.47 -4.31
CA ARG A 339 24.37 6.60 -5.22
C ARG A 339 23.77 6.15 -6.54
N GLY A 340 22.69 6.81 -6.96
CA GLY A 340 21.98 6.49 -8.20
C GLY A 340 21.30 5.13 -8.22
N VAL A 341 21.13 4.47 -7.07
CA VAL A 341 20.38 3.20 -6.93
C VAL A 341 18.92 3.36 -7.36
N LYS A 342 18.35 2.29 -7.92
CA LYS A 342 16.93 2.22 -8.28
C LYS A 342 16.22 1.31 -7.27
N LEU A 343 15.42 1.91 -6.39
CA LEU A 343 14.68 1.26 -5.32
C LEU A 343 13.16 1.44 -5.45
N GLU A 344 12.64 1.80 -6.63
CA GLU A 344 11.20 2.00 -6.79
C GLU A 344 10.41 0.79 -6.27
N ASN A 345 9.39 1.07 -5.46
CA ASN A 345 8.49 0.09 -4.83
C ASN A 345 9.22 -0.95 -3.94
N ALA A 346 10.44 -0.67 -3.50
CA ALA A 346 11.17 -1.57 -2.60
C ALA A 346 10.61 -1.50 -1.17
N ASN A 347 10.67 -2.62 -0.45
CA ASN A 347 10.32 -2.68 0.97
C ASN A 347 11.57 -2.85 1.82
N LEU A 348 11.97 -1.78 2.51
CA LEU A 348 13.13 -1.73 3.40
C LEU A 348 12.71 -1.60 4.88
N THR A 349 11.50 -2.00 5.24
CA THR A 349 11.00 -1.88 6.62
C THR A 349 12.01 -2.46 7.62
N GLY A 350 12.32 -1.68 8.66
CA GLY A 350 13.24 -2.06 9.73
C GLY A 350 14.72 -2.11 9.33
N ALA A 351 15.09 -1.74 8.09
CA ALA A 351 16.49 -1.75 7.65
C ALA A 351 17.31 -0.63 8.29
N SER A 352 18.62 -0.86 8.46
CA SER A 352 19.60 0.18 8.79
C SER A 352 20.21 0.75 7.50
N LEU A 353 20.08 2.06 7.32
CA LEU A 353 20.74 2.84 6.25
C LEU A 353 21.63 3.93 6.85
N ARG A 354 22.16 3.71 8.06
CA ARG A 354 23.03 4.67 8.74
C ARG A 354 24.23 5.00 7.88
N HIS A 355 24.56 6.31 7.76
CA HIS A 355 25.69 6.81 6.98
C HIS A 355 25.68 6.43 5.49
N CYS A 356 24.59 5.86 4.96
CA CYS A 356 24.48 5.54 3.53
C CYS A 356 24.63 6.76 2.63
N ARG A 357 25.23 6.55 1.48
CA ARG A 357 25.29 7.55 0.42
C ARG A 357 24.24 7.27 -0.65
N LEU A 358 23.16 8.02 -0.65
CA LEU A 358 22.04 7.95 -1.61
C LEU A 358 21.95 9.22 -2.48
N SER A 359 22.98 10.03 -2.48
CA SER A 359 23.08 11.23 -3.33
C SER A 359 23.24 10.86 -4.82
N PRO A 360 23.15 11.83 -5.77
CA PRO A 360 23.27 11.51 -7.17
C PRO A 360 24.65 10.93 -7.55
N MET A 361 24.63 9.94 -8.46
CA MET A 361 25.82 9.40 -9.08
C MET A 361 26.18 10.21 -10.32
N THR A 362 27.41 10.70 -10.45
CA THR A 362 27.90 11.35 -11.67
C THR A 362 28.39 10.31 -12.66
N ILE A 363 27.87 10.34 -13.89
CA ILE A 363 28.28 9.41 -14.95
C ILE A 363 29.50 9.99 -15.66
N LEU A 364 30.60 9.26 -15.62
CA LEU A 364 31.84 9.63 -16.32
C LEU A 364 31.63 9.61 -17.85
N GLY A 365 32.13 10.61 -18.55
CA GLY A 365 32.04 10.72 -20.02
C GLY A 365 30.74 11.36 -20.56
N THR A 366 29.84 11.85 -19.69
CA THR A 366 28.55 12.47 -20.08
C THR A 366 28.46 13.92 -19.57
N GLN A 367 29.30 14.84 -19.94
CA GLN A 367 29.20 16.27 -19.56
C GLN A 367 28.66 16.54 -18.12
N GLY A 368 28.93 15.60 -17.16
CA GLY A 368 28.50 15.73 -15.76
C GLY A 368 27.05 15.35 -15.46
N ASN A 369 26.36 14.60 -16.33
CA ASN A 369 25.02 14.09 -16.02
C ASN A 369 25.00 13.32 -14.70
N LYS A 370 24.05 13.70 -13.85
CA LYS A 370 23.85 13.11 -12.52
C LYS A 370 22.60 12.25 -12.51
N VAL A 371 22.70 11.04 -11.96
CA VAL A 371 21.57 10.12 -11.75
C VAL A 371 21.24 10.14 -10.27
N PRO A 372 20.08 10.64 -9.86
CA PRO A 372 19.62 10.60 -8.47
C PRO A 372 19.29 9.17 -8.04
N ALA A 373 19.39 8.89 -6.75
CA ALA A 373 18.76 7.70 -6.18
C ALA A 373 17.24 7.81 -6.30
N ASN A 374 16.59 6.70 -6.68
CA ASN A 374 15.15 6.66 -6.89
C ASN A 374 14.50 5.70 -5.90
N LEU A 375 13.79 6.28 -4.92
CA LEU A 375 13.10 5.60 -3.83
C LEU A 375 11.57 5.83 -3.91
N LYS A 376 11.02 6.06 -5.11
CA LYS A 376 9.58 6.25 -5.28
C LYS A 376 8.78 5.08 -4.73
N ASN A 377 7.73 5.40 -3.98
CA ASN A 377 6.82 4.43 -3.39
C ASN A 377 7.50 3.39 -2.48
N CYS A 378 8.73 3.62 -2.01
CA CYS A 378 9.39 2.73 -1.07
C CYS A 378 8.64 2.66 0.26
N CYS A 379 8.67 1.49 0.89
CA CYS A 379 8.37 1.35 2.30
C CYS A 379 9.68 1.44 3.09
N LEU A 380 9.86 2.51 3.85
CA LEU A 380 10.98 2.82 4.73
C LEU A 380 10.52 2.92 6.18
N ASP A 381 9.41 2.25 6.53
CA ASP A 381 8.87 2.27 7.88
C ASP A 381 9.87 1.70 8.88
N GLN A 382 10.03 2.37 10.03
CA GLN A 382 10.94 1.93 11.10
C GLN A 382 12.41 1.80 10.68
N THR A 383 12.81 2.42 9.55
CA THR A 383 14.22 2.41 9.11
C THR A 383 15.07 3.36 9.95
N ASP A 384 16.35 3.02 10.07
CA ASP A 384 17.35 3.93 10.64
C ASP A 384 18.15 4.59 9.52
N LEU A 385 17.88 5.87 9.26
CA LEU A 385 18.53 6.72 8.25
C LEU A 385 19.47 7.75 8.87
N GLU A 386 19.83 7.58 10.16
CA GLU A 386 20.68 8.54 10.84
C GLU A 386 21.97 8.81 10.07
N ASN A 387 22.29 10.10 9.87
CA ASN A 387 23.47 10.57 9.12
C ASN A 387 23.51 10.13 7.64
N ALA A 388 22.43 9.59 7.06
CA ALA A 388 22.39 9.23 5.64
C ALA A 388 22.34 10.47 4.74
N ASN A 389 22.90 10.38 3.53
CA ASN A 389 22.84 11.44 2.54
C ASN A 389 21.86 11.08 1.40
N LEU A 390 20.65 11.63 1.45
CA LEU A 390 19.58 11.51 0.44
C LEU A 390 19.42 12.81 -0.38
N SER A 391 20.42 13.66 -0.43
CA SER A 391 20.32 14.91 -1.20
C SER A 391 19.94 14.62 -2.66
N HIS A 392 18.97 15.39 -3.20
CA HIS A 392 18.41 15.23 -4.54
C HIS A 392 17.77 13.85 -4.84
N ALA A 393 17.57 12.98 -3.87
CA ALA A 393 16.87 11.70 -4.09
C ALA A 393 15.37 11.91 -4.39
N ASP A 394 14.75 10.99 -5.12
CA ASP A 394 13.31 10.99 -5.36
C ASP A 394 12.62 9.98 -4.42
N LEU A 395 11.93 10.49 -3.40
CA LEU A 395 11.17 9.73 -2.39
C LEU A 395 9.65 9.85 -2.59
N SER A 396 9.19 10.38 -3.74
CA SER A 396 7.76 10.62 -3.95
C SER A 396 6.92 9.38 -3.64
N GLY A 397 5.87 9.54 -2.83
CA GLY A 397 4.97 8.46 -2.40
C GLY A 397 5.57 7.47 -1.41
N ALA A 398 6.78 7.70 -0.87
CA ALA A 398 7.39 6.79 0.09
C ALA A 398 6.67 6.83 1.46
N LYS A 399 6.65 5.69 2.16
CA LYS A 399 6.21 5.57 3.56
C LYS A 399 7.46 5.54 4.44
N ILE A 400 7.62 6.52 5.32
CA ILE A 400 8.81 6.68 6.20
C ILE A 400 8.36 6.81 7.66
N ARG A 401 7.33 6.04 8.02
CA ARG A 401 6.69 6.11 9.33
C ARG A 401 7.58 5.54 10.43
N LEU A 402 7.63 6.22 11.57
CA LEU A 402 8.42 5.78 12.73
C LEU A 402 9.92 5.59 12.41
N ALA A 403 10.42 6.18 11.34
CA ALA A 403 11.83 6.10 10.95
C ALA A 403 12.69 7.13 11.69
N ASN A 404 13.96 6.81 11.89
CA ASN A 404 14.96 7.73 12.43
C ASN A 404 15.67 8.47 11.26
N LEU A 405 15.35 9.74 11.05
CA LEU A 405 15.99 10.63 10.08
C LEU A 405 16.87 11.68 10.75
N SER A 406 17.28 11.48 12.00
CA SER A 406 18.13 12.44 12.70
C SER A 406 19.45 12.68 11.92
N ASN A 407 19.83 13.96 11.76
CA ASN A 407 21.00 14.39 10.98
C ASN A 407 21.01 13.94 9.50
N THR A 408 19.90 13.47 8.95
CA THR A 408 19.81 13.06 7.54
C THR A 408 19.88 14.26 6.61
N ASN A 409 20.62 14.17 5.51
CA ASN A 409 20.64 15.20 4.48
C ASN A 409 19.57 14.91 3.41
N LEU A 410 18.48 15.63 3.42
CA LEU A 410 17.40 15.59 2.43
C LEU A 410 17.40 16.83 1.50
N SER A 411 18.49 17.63 1.48
CA SER A 411 18.53 18.85 0.68
C SER A 411 18.20 18.57 -0.78
N HIS A 412 17.29 19.40 -1.33
CA HIS A 412 16.79 19.27 -2.71
C HIS A 412 16.17 17.90 -3.05
N ALA A 413 15.84 17.07 -2.08
CA ALA A 413 15.13 15.82 -2.30
C ALA A 413 13.68 16.09 -2.74
N LYS A 414 13.12 15.17 -3.52
CA LYS A 414 11.72 15.20 -3.91
C LYS A 414 10.93 14.28 -2.98
N CYS A 415 10.18 14.89 -2.06
CA CYS A 415 9.38 14.20 -1.04
C CYS A 415 7.88 14.46 -1.24
N VAL A 416 7.39 14.46 -2.49
CA VAL A 416 5.96 14.68 -2.78
C VAL A 416 5.15 13.48 -2.25
N ASP A 417 4.08 13.76 -1.51
CA ASP A 417 3.16 12.77 -0.94
C ASP A 417 3.83 11.72 -0.01
N VAL A 418 4.93 12.09 0.66
CA VAL A 418 5.60 11.21 1.62
C VAL A 418 4.85 11.19 2.95
N ASP A 419 4.75 10.00 3.56
CA ASP A 419 4.22 9.82 4.91
C ASP A 419 5.35 9.76 5.94
N PHE A 420 5.54 10.84 6.72
CA PHE A 420 6.50 10.96 7.82
C PHE A 420 5.88 10.72 9.20
N THR A 421 4.70 10.11 9.29
CA THR A 421 4.01 9.95 10.58
C THR A 421 4.90 9.27 11.62
N GLY A 422 5.18 9.99 12.71
CA GLY A 422 6.04 9.51 13.80
C GLY A 422 7.53 9.43 13.47
N ALA A 423 7.98 9.93 12.33
CA ALA A 423 9.41 9.97 11.98
C ALA A 423 10.17 11.03 12.80
N ASP A 424 11.40 10.71 13.14
CA ASP A 424 12.30 11.63 13.85
C ASP A 424 13.16 12.41 12.85
N LEU A 425 12.83 13.69 12.65
CA LEU A 425 13.52 14.60 11.72
C LEU A 425 14.46 15.58 12.42
N ARG A 426 14.86 15.33 13.67
CA ARG A 426 15.75 16.24 14.42
C ARG A 426 17.07 16.46 13.66
N SER A 427 17.42 17.74 13.48
CA SER A 427 18.64 18.12 12.75
C SER A 427 18.73 17.62 11.31
N ALA A 428 17.63 17.16 10.71
CA ALA A 428 17.59 16.83 9.28
C ALA A 428 17.73 18.11 8.43
N ASN A 429 18.54 18.03 7.37
CA ASN A 429 18.67 19.13 6.42
C ASN A 429 17.58 19.01 5.35
N LEU A 430 16.60 19.92 5.39
CA LEU A 430 15.47 19.99 4.46
C LEU A 430 15.60 21.16 3.47
N GLU A 431 16.78 21.76 3.30
CA GLU A 431 16.99 22.88 2.38
C GLU A 431 16.56 22.54 0.95
N GLY A 432 15.62 23.29 0.39
CA GLY A 432 15.14 23.08 -0.98
C GLY A 432 14.38 21.77 -1.21
N THR A 433 13.97 21.05 -0.16
CA THR A 433 13.20 19.81 -0.26
C THR A 433 11.75 20.12 -0.71
N ASP A 434 11.24 19.35 -1.67
CA ASP A 434 9.84 19.45 -2.10
C ASP A 434 8.95 18.57 -1.19
N LEU A 435 8.22 19.22 -0.28
CA LEU A 435 7.39 18.58 0.76
C LEU A 435 5.89 18.63 0.47
N ARG A 436 5.47 18.86 -0.78
CA ARG A 436 4.05 18.96 -1.13
C ARG A 436 3.32 17.65 -0.84
N GLY A 437 2.16 17.71 -0.23
CA GLY A 437 1.31 16.57 0.09
C GLY A 437 1.84 15.65 1.20
N CYS A 438 2.95 16.00 1.88
CA CYS A 438 3.48 15.20 2.98
C CYS A 438 2.51 15.10 4.16
N LYS A 439 2.51 13.95 4.82
CA LYS A 439 1.76 13.69 6.06
C LYS A 439 2.72 13.55 7.25
N GLY A 440 2.23 13.86 8.47
CA GLY A 440 2.95 13.60 9.72
C GLY A 440 4.23 14.43 9.91
N LEU A 441 4.43 15.50 9.14
CA LEU A 441 5.62 16.34 9.25
C LEU A 441 5.54 17.19 10.51
N ILE A 442 6.42 16.92 11.48
CA ILE A 442 6.60 17.73 12.69
C ILE A 442 7.99 18.36 12.59
N LEU A 443 8.02 19.64 12.21
CA LEU A 443 9.25 20.43 12.20
C LEU A 443 9.40 21.06 13.60
N SER A 444 10.34 20.55 14.40
CA SER A 444 10.67 21.07 15.73
C SER A 444 11.75 22.15 15.64
#